data_afc43438177f8bbb2c4019a6ec621976
#
_entry.id   afc43438177f8bbb2c4019a6ec621976
#
_cell.length_a   1.000
_cell.length_b   1.000
_cell.length_c   1.000
_cell.angle_alpha   90.00
_cell.angle_beta   90.00
_cell.angle_gamma   90.00
#
_symmetry.space_group_name_H-M   'P 1'
#
loop_
_entity.id
_entity.type
_entity.pdbx_description
1 polymer ?
#
loop_
_entity_poly.entity_id
_entity_poly.type
_entity_poly.pdbx_seq_one_letter_code
_entity_poly.pdbx_strand_id
1 'polypeptide(L)'
;MSKVIGIDLGTTNSCVAVMEGTQAKVLENAEGARTTPSVVAFSDNDEKLIGQPAKRQAVTNPENTIFAVKRLIGRNFDDPTVKKDVEAAPFKIVNSEKGDAWICLLYTSDAADDL
;
A
#
# COMPACT_ATOMS: atom_id res chain seq x y z
N MET A 1 -29.42 -0.46 12.16
CA MET A 1 -29.15 0.66 11.24
C MET A 1 -27.77 0.51 10.63
N SER A 2 -27.70 0.64 9.33
CA SER A 2 -26.42 0.60 8.64
C SER A 2 -25.76 1.99 8.70
N LYS A 3 -24.44 1.99 8.83
CA LYS A 3 -23.65 3.21 8.77
C LYS A 3 -22.95 3.29 7.42
N VAL A 4 -22.85 4.50 6.91
CA VAL A 4 -22.11 4.78 5.68
C VAL A 4 -20.70 5.16 6.08
N ILE A 5 -19.72 4.49 5.48
CA ILE A 5 -18.31 4.75 5.70
C ILE A 5 -17.73 5.25 4.38
N GLY A 6 -17.06 6.40 4.43
CA GLY A 6 -16.35 6.93 3.28
C GLY A 6 -14.85 6.70 3.44
N ILE A 7 -14.22 6.26 2.38
CA ILE A 7 -12.77 6.04 2.37
C ILE A 7 -12.19 6.82 1.21
N ASP A 8 -11.25 7.70 1.52
CA ASP A 8 -10.40 8.35 0.53
C ASP A 8 -9.08 7.60 0.48
N LEU A 9 -8.94 6.73 -0.49
CA LEU A 9 -7.75 5.91 -0.65
C LEU A 9 -6.77 6.62 -1.57
N GLY A 10 -6.00 7.54 -0.98
CA GLY A 10 -5.06 8.34 -1.73
C GLY A 10 -3.75 7.62 -2.03
N THR A 11 -3.01 8.14 -2.97
CA THR A 11 -1.71 7.57 -3.36
C THR A 11 -0.70 7.68 -2.23
N THR A 12 -0.72 8.78 -1.49
CA THR A 12 0.23 9.06 -0.41
C THR A 12 -0.37 8.83 0.97
N ASN A 13 -1.61 9.30 1.16
CA ASN A 13 -2.31 9.19 2.44
C ASN A 13 -3.75 8.77 2.21
N SER A 14 -4.28 8.03 3.17
CA SER A 14 -5.67 7.58 3.17
C SER A 14 -6.40 8.16 4.37
N CYS A 15 -7.72 8.24 4.25
CA CYS A 15 -8.57 8.84 5.26
C CYS A 15 -9.90 8.10 5.30
N VAL A 16 -10.48 7.94 6.48
CA VAL A 16 -11.79 7.31 6.62
C VAL A 16 -12.70 8.22 7.42
N ALA A 17 -13.97 8.29 7.02
CA ALA A 17 -14.95 9.11 7.68
C ALA A 17 -16.27 8.36 7.81
N VAL A 18 -17.06 8.76 8.80
CA VAL A 18 -18.42 8.25 9.00
C VAL A 18 -19.36 9.43 9.08
N MET A 19 -20.64 9.15 8.79
CA MET A 19 -21.66 10.17 8.95
C MET A 19 -22.17 10.20 10.39
N GLU A 20 -22.19 11.39 10.99
CA GLU A 20 -22.87 11.64 12.25
C GLU A 20 -23.98 12.64 11.99
N GLY A 21 -25.24 12.15 11.92
CA GLY A 21 -26.35 12.99 11.51
C GLY A 21 -26.16 13.45 10.07
N THR A 22 -26.03 14.76 9.87
CA THR A 22 -25.84 15.36 8.55
C THR A 22 -24.40 15.74 8.26
N GLN A 23 -23.48 15.44 9.19
CA GLN A 23 -22.06 15.83 9.05
C GLN A 23 -21.18 14.61 8.93
N ALA A 24 -20.17 14.73 8.07
CA ALA A 24 -19.13 13.73 7.96
C ALA A 24 -18.07 13.98 9.04
N LYS A 25 -17.67 12.91 9.72
CA LYS A 25 -16.64 12.98 10.76
C LYS A 25 -15.47 12.08 10.36
N VAL A 26 -14.29 12.67 10.24
CA VAL A 26 -13.07 11.93 9.97
C VAL A 26 -12.64 11.20 11.22
N LEU A 27 -12.35 9.91 11.09
CA LEU A 27 -11.94 9.06 12.21
C LEU A 27 -10.42 9.08 12.37
N GLU A 28 -9.99 8.98 13.62
CA GLU A 28 -8.58 8.82 13.94
C GLU A 28 -8.17 7.36 13.79
N ASN A 29 -6.93 7.14 13.37
CA ASN A 29 -6.37 5.80 13.30
C ASN A 29 -5.82 5.38 14.68
N ALA A 30 -5.18 4.20 14.73
CA ALA A 30 -4.61 3.68 15.98
C ALA A 30 -3.51 4.58 16.55
N GLU A 31 -2.91 5.42 15.73
CA GLU A 31 -1.86 6.37 16.14
C GLU A 31 -2.43 7.72 16.57
N GLY A 32 -3.74 7.89 16.55
CA GLY A 32 -4.38 9.16 16.87
C GLY A 32 -4.37 10.19 15.74
N ALA A 33 -3.99 9.80 14.54
CA ALA A 33 -3.93 10.70 13.39
C ALA A 33 -5.17 10.53 12.51
N ARG A 34 -5.57 11.61 11.84
CA ARG A 34 -6.76 11.61 10.96
C ARG A 34 -6.45 11.14 9.55
N THR A 35 -5.18 11.08 9.18
CA THR A 35 -4.75 10.49 7.92
C THR A 35 -3.79 9.35 8.22
N THR A 36 -3.81 8.35 7.35
CA THR A 36 -2.95 7.17 7.47
C THR A 36 -2.08 7.10 6.21
N PRO A 37 -0.76 7.06 6.36
CA PRO A 37 0.08 6.87 5.18
C PRO A 37 -0.32 5.63 4.40
N SER A 38 -0.41 5.75 3.09
CA SER A 38 -0.76 4.64 2.20
C SER A 38 0.46 3.77 1.96
N VAL A 39 0.93 3.14 3.04
CA VAL A 39 2.16 2.33 3.08
C VAL A 39 1.84 1.03 3.80
N VAL A 40 2.29 -0.08 3.23
CA VAL A 40 2.14 -1.41 3.82
C VAL A 40 3.52 -2.06 3.81
N ALA A 41 3.91 -2.64 4.93
CA ALA A 41 5.18 -3.35 5.05
C ALA A 41 4.95 -4.78 5.53
N PHE A 42 5.80 -5.67 5.08
CA PHE A 42 5.78 -7.08 5.48
C PHE A 42 7.10 -7.39 6.17
N SER A 43 7.02 -7.77 7.42
CA SER A 43 8.21 -8.13 8.19
C SER A 43 8.54 -9.61 8.00
N ASP A 44 9.75 -9.99 8.45
CA ASP A 44 10.20 -11.37 8.36
C ASP A 44 9.46 -12.31 9.30
N ASN A 45 8.64 -11.77 10.22
CA ASN A 45 7.80 -12.54 11.13
C ASN A 45 6.39 -12.75 10.59
N ASP A 46 6.17 -12.55 9.30
CA ASP A 46 4.86 -12.57 8.66
C ASP A 46 3.91 -11.50 9.22
N GLU A 47 4.44 -10.51 9.89
CA GLU A 47 3.66 -9.41 10.41
C GLU A 47 3.44 -8.36 9.31
N LYS A 48 2.20 -7.90 9.20
CA LYS A 48 1.84 -6.85 8.26
C LYS A 48 1.69 -5.54 9.01
N LEU A 49 2.47 -4.55 8.62
CA LEU A 49 2.39 -3.20 9.18
C LEU A 49 1.69 -2.29 8.19
N ILE A 50 0.83 -1.40 8.69
CA ILE A 50 0.04 -0.50 7.86
C ILE A 50 0.17 0.92 8.40
N GLY A 51 0.37 1.89 7.50
CA GLY A 51 0.39 3.29 7.85
C GLY A 51 1.71 3.73 8.46
N GLN A 52 1.64 4.50 9.55
CA GLN A 52 2.82 5.11 10.16
C GLN A 52 3.86 4.09 10.62
N PRO A 53 3.48 2.97 11.27
CA PRO A 53 4.47 1.94 11.61
C PRO A 53 5.20 1.39 10.40
N ALA A 54 4.49 1.21 9.28
CA ALA A 54 5.12 0.76 8.03
C ALA A 54 6.09 1.79 7.50
N LYS A 55 5.70 3.06 7.53
CA LYS A 55 6.53 4.15 7.05
C LYS A 55 7.79 4.32 7.90
N ARG A 56 7.68 4.17 9.23
CA ARG A 56 8.82 4.35 10.12
C ARG A 56 9.91 3.32 9.90
N GLN A 57 9.56 2.08 9.58
CA GLN A 57 10.55 1.01 9.40
C GLN A 57 11.03 0.88 7.94
N ALA A 58 10.59 1.77 7.05
CA ALA A 58 10.95 1.69 5.64
C ALA A 58 12.47 1.75 5.42
N VAL A 59 13.18 2.52 6.24
CA VAL A 59 14.63 2.67 6.13
C VAL A 59 15.35 1.34 6.34
N THR A 60 14.85 0.49 7.25
CA THR A 60 15.47 -0.78 7.56
C THR A 60 14.91 -1.94 6.73
N ASN A 61 13.81 -1.72 6.02
CA ASN A 61 13.13 -2.77 5.26
C ASN A 61 12.54 -2.22 3.95
N PRO A 62 13.37 -1.56 3.13
CA PRO A 62 12.86 -0.89 1.93
C PRO A 62 12.27 -1.85 0.89
N GLU A 63 12.80 -3.06 0.80
CA GLU A 63 12.41 -4.01 -0.24
C GLU A 63 11.02 -4.61 -0.02
N ASN A 64 10.52 -4.59 1.21
CA ASN A 64 9.20 -5.11 1.56
C ASN A 64 8.29 -4.03 2.15
N THR A 65 8.60 -2.77 1.92
CA THR A 65 7.76 -1.64 2.29
C THR A 65 7.18 -1.02 1.03
N ILE A 66 5.87 -1.19 0.86
CA ILE A 66 5.17 -0.89 -0.39
C ILE A 66 4.41 0.42 -0.23
N PHE A 67 4.63 1.33 -1.17
CA PHE A 67 3.94 2.63 -1.19
C PHE A 67 3.65 3.05 -2.63
N ALA A 68 2.76 4.02 -2.80
CA ALA A 68 2.40 4.57 -4.11
C ALA A 68 1.92 3.50 -5.11
N VAL A 69 1.35 2.41 -4.61
CA VAL A 69 0.90 1.28 -5.45
C VAL A 69 -0.20 1.70 -6.40
N LYS A 70 -0.97 2.70 -6.02
CA LYS A 70 -2.08 3.20 -6.83
C LYS A 70 -1.63 3.62 -8.23
N ARG A 71 -0.38 4.01 -8.38
CA ARG A 71 0.20 4.35 -9.67
C ARG A 71 0.32 3.14 -10.60
N LEU A 72 0.29 1.93 -10.05
CA LEU A 72 0.44 0.68 -10.81
C LEU A 72 -0.89 0.01 -11.12
N ILE A 73 -1.96 0.38 -10.41
CA ILE A 73 -3.26 -0.25 -10.57
C ILE A 73 -3.78 -0.06 -11.99
N GLY A 74 -4.16 -1.16 -12.61
CA GLY A 74 -4.71 -1.14 -13.96
C GLY A 74 -3.69 -0.89 -15.06
N ARG A 75 -2.40 -0.93 -14.75
CA ARG A 75 -1.35 -0.68 -15.74
C ARG A 75 -0.59 -1.96 -16.08
N ASN A 76 -0.15 -2.05 -17.32
CA ASN A 76 0.70 -3.13 -17.77
C ASN A 76 2.16 -2.87 -17.37
N PHE A 77 2.91 -3.93 -17.21
CA PHE A 77 4.34 -3.82 -16.88
C PHE A 77 5.11 -3.01 -17.93
N ASP A 78 4.70 -3.08 -19.18
CA ASP A 78 5.36 -2.36 -20.29
C ASP A 78 4.99 -0.88 -20.39
N ASP A 79 4.06 -0.41 -19.56
CA ASP A 79 3.68 1.01 -19.52
C ASP A 79 4.89 1.87 -19.18
N PRO A 80 5.16 2.96 -19.96
CA PRO A 80 6.32 3.82 -19.66
C PRO A 80 6.33 4.38 -18.26
N THR A 81 5.16 4.68 -17.69
CA THR A 81 5.05 5.16 -16.29
C THR A 81 5.50 4.06 -15.32
N VAL A 82 5.12 2.81 -15.57
CA VAL A 82 5.52 1.68 -14.74
C VAL A 82 7.02 1.46 -14.82
N LYS A 83 7.62 1.60 -16.01
CA LYS A 83 9.06 1.43 -16.17
C LYS A 83 9.85 2.44 -15.36
N LYS A 84 9.38 3.67 -15.27
CA LYS A 84 9.99 4.67 -14.41
C LYS A 84 9.90 4.28 -12.93
N ASP A 85 8.76 3.73 -12.53
CA ASP A 85 8.56 3.30 -11.15
C ASP A 85 9.41 2.08 -10.81
N VAL A 86 9.64 1.17 -11.75
CA VAL A 86 10.53 0.02 -11.57
C VAL A 86 11.93 0.48 -11.21
N GLU A 87 12.42 1.53 -11.87
CA GLU A 87 13.76 2.05 -11.60
C GLU A 87 13.84 2.82 -10.29
N ALA A 88 12.75 3.50 -9.90
CA ALA A 88 12.76 4.40 -8.75
C ALA A 88 12.34 3.71 -7.44
N ALA A 89 11.52 2.67 -7.52
CA ALA A 89 10.96 2.04 -6.32
C ALA A 89 12.00 1.17 -5.62
N PRO A 90 12.06 1.21 -4.28
CA PRO A 90 12.95 0.33 -3.52
C PRO A 90 12.44 -1.12 -3.47
N PHE A 91 11.14 -1.34 -3.68
CA PHE A 91 10.56 -2.67 -3.77
C PHE A 91 10.57 -3.15 -5.22
N LYS A 92 10.46 -4.46 -5.39
CA LYS A 92 10.56 -5.08 -6.71
C LYS A 92 9.21 -5.14 -7.42
N ILE A 93 9.13 -4.57 -8.61
CA ILE A 93 7.96 -4.63 -9.48
C ILE A 93 8.27 -5.62 -10.60
N VAL A 94 7.37 -6.58 -10.81
CA VAL A 94 7.58 -7.66 -11.76
C VAL A 94 6.43 -7.73 -12.77
N ASN A 95 6.69 -8.42 -13.87
CA ASN A 95 5.69 -8.66 -14.91
C ASN A 95 4.93 -9.96 -14.55
N SER A 96 3.60 -9.87 -14.44
CA SER A 96 2.79 -11.05 -14.25
C SER A 96 2.67 -11.85 -15.55
N GLU A 97 2.12 -13.05 -15.47
CA GLU A 97 1.91 -13.89 -16.64
C GLU A 97 1.02 -13.21 -17.69
N LYS A 98 0.14 -12.33 -17.24
CA LYS A 98 -0.80 -11.60 -18.11
C LYS A 98 -0.28 -10.23 -18.54
N GLY A 99 0.94 -9.88 -18.14
CA GLY A 99 1.53 -8.60 -18.51
C GLY A 99 1.26 -7.46 -17.55
N ASP A 100 0.63 -7.72 -16.41
CA ASP A 100 0.32 -6.70 -15.40
C ASP A 100 1.53 -6.41 -14.53
N ALA A 101 1.56 -5.20 -13.97
CA ALA A 101 2.59 -4.81 -13.01
C ALA A 101 2.23 -5.38 -11.63
N TRP A 102 3.08 -6.23 -11.09
CA TRP A 102 2.91 -6.86 -9.77
C TRP A 102 4.10 -6.51 -8.89
N ILE A 103 3.88 -6.59 -7.58
CA ILE A 103 4.92 -6.32 -6.59
C ILE A 103 5.35 -7.65 -5.95
N CYS A 104 6.66 -7.85 -5.87
CA CYS A 104 7.24 -9.06 -5.30
C CYS A 104 7.78 -8.76 -3.91
N LEU A 105 7.46 -9.64 -2.94
CA LEU A 105 7.97 -9.56 -1.57
C LEU A 105 9.17 -10.48 -1.42
N LEU A 106 10.28 -9.95 -0.95
CA LEU A 106 11.51 -10.74 -0.86
C LEU A 106 11.54 -11.70 0.32
N TYR A 107 10.87 -11.35 1.43
CA TYR A 107 10.82 -12.24 2.60
C TYR A 107 9.96 -13.47 2.37
N THR A 108 9.12 -13.44 1.37
CA THR A 108 8.18 -14.52 1.10
C THR A 108 8.57 -15.27 -0.15
N SER A 109 9.88 -15.42 -0.38
CA SER A 109 10.36 -16.13 -1.56
C SER A 109 9.76 -17.54 -1.66
N ASP A 110 9.65 -18.24 -0.53
CA ASP A 110 9.04 -19.56 -0.51
C ASP A 110 7.56 -19.49 -0.83
N ALA A 111 6.88 -18.49 -0.27
CA ALA A 111 5.47 -18.28 -0.57
C ALA A 111 5.28 -17.82 -2.02
N ALA A 112 6.20 -17.03 -2.54
CA ALA A 112 6.17 -16.59 -3.93
C ALA A 112 6.37 -17.77 -4.88
N ASP A 113 7.21 -18.72 -4.50
CA ASP A 113 7.45 -19.93 -5.29
C ASP A 113 6.20 -20.81 -5.33
N ASP A 114 5.36 -20.71 -4.30
CA ASP A 114 4.12 -21.45 -4.21
C ASP A 114 2.98 -20.79 -4.99
N LEU A 115 3.16 -19.57 -5.42
CA LEU A 115 2.16 -18.86 -6.20
C LEU A 115 2.28 -19.16 -7.68
#